data_1d1e25ada81a953d5f02b41182b76a24
#
_entry.id   1d1e25ada81a953d5f02b41182b76a24
#
_cell.length_a   1.000
_cell.length_b   1.000
_cell.length_c   1.000
_cell.angle_alpha   90.00
_cell.angle_beta   90.00
_cell.angle_gamma   90.00
#
_symmetry.space_group_name_H-M   'P 1'
#
loop_
_entity.id
_entity.type
_entity.pdbx_description
1 polymer ?
#
loop_
_entity_poly.entity_id
_entity_poly.type
_entity_poly.pdbx_seq_one_letter_code
_entity_poly.pdbx_strand_id
1 'polypeptide(L)'
;MRNALRGRRLCLITNTWTSIQNFNYMCLTCHFIDDDWKLHKRILNFCIVDNHKGKTIGKMVESCLEEWNIEGIFTLTVDNASSNDVAISYLKEATNRWKGTILGNEFVHVRCCAHILNLIVTDGLKHHNKSIDRVRHAVRYVKASPNRLQTLKRCVEKMKIESKAILYLDVTIR
;
A
#
# COMPACT_ATOMS: atom_id res chain seq x y z
N MET A 1 1.39 -25.26 -2.59
CA MET A 1 0.92 -23.86 -2.47
C MET A 1 0.27 -23.36 -3.76
N ARG A 2 0.88 -23.54 -4.95
CA ARG A 2 0.28 -23.15 -6.27
C ARG A 2 -1.10 -23.78 -6.51
N ASN A 3 -1.32 -25.03 -6.13
CA ASN A 3 -2.62 -25.71 -6.29
C ASN A 3 -3.76 -25.07 -5.47
N ALA A 4 -3.45 -24.37 -4.38
CA ALA A 4 -4.47 -23.72 -3.55
C ALA A 4 -5.08 -22.46 -4.17
N LEU A 5 -4.45 -21.91 -5.21
CA LEU A 5 -4.91 -20.70 -5.90
C LEU A 5 -5.71 -21.01 -7.17
N ARG A 6 -5.60 -22.24 -7.67
CA ARG A 6 -6.21 -22.66 -8.95
C ARG A 6 -7.73 -22.67 -8.85
N GLY A 7 -8.40 -22.05 -9.83
CA GLY A 7 -9.86 -22.01 -9.91
C GLY A 7 -10.55 -21.08 -8.91
N ARG A 8 -9.79 -20.33 -8.08
CA ARG A 8 -10.35 -19.42 -7.09
C ARG A 8 -10.46 -17.99 -7.62
N ARG A 9 -11.36 -17.20 -7.02
CA ARG A 9 -11.47 -15.76 -7.27
C ARG A 9 -10.36 -15.05 -6.51
N LEU A 10 -9.34 -14.60 -7.23
CA LEU A 10 -8.16 -13.99 -6.63
C LEU A 10 -8.26 -12.45 -6.69
N CYS A 11 -8.20 -11.81 -5.51
CA CYS A 11 -8.13 -10.37 -5.39
C CYS A 11 -6.68 -9.98 -5.12
N LEU A 12 -6.10 -9.21 -6.01
CA LEU A 12 -4.72 -8.76 -5.91
C LEU A 12 -4.65 -7.36 -5.33
N ILE A 13 -3.59 -7.09 -4.59
CA ILE A 13 -3.21 -5.75 -4.13
C ILE A 13 -1.76 -5.55 -4.47
N THR A 14 -1.43 -4.47 -5.19
CA THR A 14 -0.05 -4.08 -5.39
C THR A 14 0.25 -2.74 -4.74
N ASN A 15 1.40 -2.67 -4.08
CA ASN A 15 1.97 -1.45 -3.53
C ASN A 15 3.38 -1.28 -4.07
N THR A 16 3.71 -0.05 -4.44
CA THR A 16 5.06 0.33 -4.84
C THR A 16 5.56 1.47 -3.95
N TRP A 17 6.84 1.43 -3.59
CA TRP A 17 7.46 2.51 -2.81
C TRP A 17 8.95 2.59 -3.10
N THR A 18 9.53 3.75 -2.81
CA THR A 18 10.97 3.95 -2.85
C THR A 18 11.52 3.91 -1.43
N SER A 19 12.56 3.10 -1.21
CA SER A 19 13.25 3.03 0.09
C SER A 19 14.12 4.26 0.32
N ILE A 20 14.65 4.38 1.55
CA ILE A 20 15.62 5.44 1.90
C ILE A 20 16.90 5.32 1.07
N GLN A 21 17.26 4.11 0.63
CA GLN A 21 18.39 3.85 -0.25
C GLN A 21 18.09 4.11 -1.74
N ASN A 22 16.95 4.69 -2.09
CA ASN A 22 16.49 4.96 -3.44
C ASN A 22 16.25 3.70 -4.30
N PHE A 23 15.97 2.56 -3.70
CA PHE A 23 15.48 1.39 -4.43
C PHE A 23 13.96 1.41 -4.52
N ASN A 24 13.44 1.14 -5.71
CA ASN A 24 12.00 1.01 -5.92
C ASN A 24 11.58 -0.43 -5.66
N TYR A 25 10.63 -0.62 -4.79
CA TYR A 25 10.08 -1.94 -4.45
C TYR A 25 8.64 -2.07 -4.92
N MET A 26 8.27 -3.28 -5.26
CA MET A 26 6.88 -3.69 -5.48
C MET A 26 6.57 -4.90 -4.61
N CYS A 27 5.41 -4.88 -3.98
CA CYS A 27 4.83 -6.02 -3.29
C CYS A 27 3.50 -6.37 -3.95
N LEU A 28 3.35 -7.62 -4.40
CA LEU A 28 2.11 -8.16 -4.90
C LEU A 28 1.53 -9.14 -3.89
N THR A 29 0.37 -8.82 -3.37
CA THR A 29 -0.36 -9.64 -2.39
C THR A 29 -1.64 -10.17 -3.01
N CYS A 30 -1.96 -11.42 -2.74
CA CYS A 30 -3.20 -12.08 -3.15
C CYS A 30 -4.08 -12.36 -1.95
N HIS A 31 -5.37 -12.08 -2.09
CA HIS A 31 -6.42 -12.46 -1.15
C HIS A 31 -7.42 -13.37 -1.85
N PHE A 32 -7.84 -14.41 -1.17
CA PHE A 32 -8.88 -15.34 -1.65
C PHE A 32 -9.61 -15.99 -0.49
N ILE A 33 -10.81 -16.49 -0.76
CA ILE A 33 -11.61 -17.25 0.19
C ILE A 33 -11.55 -18.72 -0.22
N ASP A 34 -11.30 -19.62 0.71
CA ASP A 34 -11.29 -21.06 0.48
C ASP A 34 -12.70 -21.67 0.57
N ASP A 35 -12.78 -22.99 0.42
CA ASP A 35 -14.04 -23.73 0.42
C ASP A 35 -14.69 -23.78 1.81
N ASP A 36 -13.90 -23.54 2.87
CA ASP A 36 -14.36 -23.40 4.26
C ASP A 36 -14.74 -21.95 4.62
N TRP A 37 -14.85 -21.07 3.64
CA TRP A 37 -15.16 -19.63 3.82
C TRP A 37 -14.12 -18.86 4.64
N LYS A 38 -12.87 -19.33 4.66
CA LYS A 38 -11.77 -18.64 5.35
C LYS A 38 -11.05 -17.72 4.37
N LEU A 39 -10.81 -16.48 4.82
CA LEU A 39 -10.02 -15.50 4.08
C LEU A 39 -8.53 -15.81 4.24
N HIS A 40 -7.87 -15.95 3.11
CA HIS A 40 -6.42 -16.12 3.04
C HIS A 40 -5.75 -14.90 2.43
N LYS A 41 -4.54 -14.62 2.95
CA LYS A 41 -3.63 -13.60 2.41
C LYS A 41 -2.29 -14.25 2.11
N ARG A 42 -1.74 -13.99 0.92
CA ARG A 42 -0.44 -14.48 0.49
C ARG A 42 0.32 -13.40 -0.24
N ILE A 43 1.61 -13.24 0.05
CA ILE A 43 2.52 -12.43 -0.75
C ILE A 43 2.96 -13.32 -1.91
N LEU A 44 2.65 -12.91 -3.13
CA LEU A 44 3.04 -13.61 -4.36
C LEU A 44 4.42 -13.20 -4.81
N ASN A 45 4.74 -11.90 -4.70
CA ASN A 45 6.04 -11.37 -5.08
C ASN A 45 6.41 -10.16 -4.22
N PHE A 46 7.71 -10.05 -3.95
CA PHE A 46 8.34 -8.91 -3.33
C PHE A 46 9.67 -8.67 -4.06
N CYS A 47 9.74 -7.63 -4.87
CA CYS A 47 10.87 -7.44 -5.76
C CYS A 47 11.25 -5.96 -5.91
N ILE A 48 12.46 -5.74 -6.40
CA ILE A 48 12.91 -4.42 -6.86
C ILE A 48 12.37 -4.22 -8.28
N VAL A 49 11.89 -3.02 -8.56
CA VAL A 49 11.45 -2.60 -9.90
C VAL A 49 12.30 -1.44 -10.38
N ASP A 50 12.57 -1.40 -11.67
CA ASP A 50 13.45 -0.36 -12.26
C ASP A 50 12.87 1.05 -12.06
N ASN A 51 11.55 1.17 -12.13
CA ASN A 51 10.86 2.44 -12.00
C ASN A 51 9.37 2.22 -11.67
N HIS A 52 8.68 3.30 -11.29
CA HIS A 52 7.24 3.30 -11.02
C HIS A 52 6.36 3.57 -12.25
N LYS A 53 6.87 3.36 -13.48
CA LYS A 53 6.07 3.52 -14.69
C LYS A 53 5.01 2.42 -14.77
N GLY A 54 3.78 2.78 -15.11
CA GLY A 54 2.67 1.85 -15.14
C GLY A 54 2.89 0.62 -16.01
N LYS A 55 3.52 0.78 -17.19
CA LYS A 55 3.85 -0.36 -18.06
C LYS A 55 4.85 -1.33 -17.41
N THR A 56 5.83 -0.83 -16.65
CA THR A 56 6.79 -1.67 -15.91
C THR A 56 6.07 -2.46 -14.81
N ILE A 57 5.22 -1.78 -14.03
CA ILE A 57 4.40 -2.42 -12.98
C ILE A 57 3.48 -3.47 -13.59
N GLY A 58 2.77 -3.15 -14.69
CA GLY A 58 1.88 -4.08 -15.37
C GLY A 58 2.59 -5.36 -15.83
N LYS A 59 3.75 -5.23 -16.47
CA LYS A 59 4.57 -6.38 -16.89
C LYS A 59 5.05 -7.23 -15.72
N MET A 60 5.47 -6.60 -14.63
CA MET A 60 5.91 -7.33 -13.44
C MET A 60 4.77 -8.11 -12.79
N VAL A 61 3.57 -7.55 -12.75
CA VAL A 61 2.37 -8.26 -12.26
C VAL A 61 2.04 -9.41 -13.20
N GLU A 62 2.04 -9.21 -14.52
CA GLU A 62 1.81 -10.26 -15.54
C GLU A 62 2.79 -11.42 -15.36
N SER A 63 4.11 -11.13 -15.32
CA SER A 63 5.15 -12.14 -15.11
C SER A 63 4.96 -12.93 -13.81
N CYS A 64 4.57 -12.25 -12.74
CA CYS A 64 4.26 -12.90 -11.47
C CYS A 64 3.05 -13.84 -11.58
N LEU A 65 2.00 -13.45 -12.28
CA LEU A 65 0.81 -14.30 -12.51
C LEU A 65 1.17 -15.55 -13.32
N GLU A 66 1.99 -15.39 -14.35
CA GLU A 66 2.51 -16.51 -15.16
C GLU A 66 3.34 -17.47 -14.31
N GLU A 67 4.27 -16.95 -13.49
CA GLU A 67 5.10 -17.75 -12.58
C GLU A 67 4.26 -18.59 -11.60
N TRP A 68 3.16 -18.04 -11.12
CA TRP A 68 2.24 -18.73 -10.21
C TRP A 68 1.18 -19.59 -10.93
N ASN A 69 1.17 -19.63 -12.27
CA ASN A 69 0.12 -20.25 -13.08
C ASN A 69 -1.28 -19.74 -12.72
N ILE A 70 -1.42 -18.45 -12.52
CA ILE A 70 -2.68 -17.77 -12.27
C ILE A 70 -3.26 -17.32 -13.59
N GLU A 71 -4.27 -18.01 -14.06
CA GLU A 71 -4.91 -17.76 -15.37
C GLU A 71 -5.97 -16.65 -15.33
N GLY A 72 -6.39 -16.22 -14.15
CA GLY A 72 -7.40 -15.18 -14.01
C GLY A 72 -7.41 -14.51 -12.65
N ILE A 73 -7.76 -13.22 -12.65
CA ILE A 73 -7.92 -12.42 -11.46
C ILE A 73 -9.33 -11.86 -11.38
N PHE A 74 -9.84 -11.69 -10.16
CA PHE A 74 -11.14 -11.06 -9.93
C PHE A 74 -10.97 -9.54 -9.83
N THR A 75 -10.09 -9.07 -8.97
CA THR A 75 -9.80 -7.63 -8.81
C THR A 75 -8.31 -7.38 -8.62
N LEU A 76 -7.89 -6.17 -8.99
CA LEU A 76 -6.58 -5.61 -8.66
C LEU A 76 -6.78 -4.25 -7.98
N THR A 77 -6.37 -4.16 -6.73
CA THR A 77 -6.39 -2.92 -5.94
C THR A 77 -5.04 -2.23 -6.08
N VAL A 78 -5.08 -0.97 -6.49
CA VAL A 78 -3.91 -0.08 -6.61
C VAL A 78 -4.23 1.27 -5.98
N ASP A 79 -3.20 2.08 -5.70
CA ASP A 79 -3.41 3.48 -5.31
C ASP A 79 -3.88 4.33 -6.51
N ASN A 80 -4.24 5.59 -6.25
CA ASN A 80 -4.79 6.48 -7.28
C ASN A 80 -3.70 7.23 -8.08
N ALA A 81 -2.47 6.75 -8.13
CA ALA A 81 -1.44 7.33 -8.98
C ALA A 81 -1.77 7.11 -10.46
N SER A 82 -1.60 8.14 -11.29
CA SER A 82 -1.90 8.08 -12.75
C SER A 82 -1.11 6.99 -13.49
N SER A 83 0.08 6.63 -12.99
CA SER A 83 0.86 5.50 -13.52
C SER A 83 0.11 4.17 -13.38
N ASN A 84 -0.73 4.02 -12.37
CA ASN A 84 -1.49 2.80 -12.15
C ASN A 84 -2.63 2.62 -13.15
N ASP A 85 -3.20 3.70 -13.70
CA ASP A 85 -4.20 3.61 -14.78
C ASP A 85 -3.59 2.95 -16.03
N VAL A 86 -2.32 3.25 -16.34
CA VAL A 86 -1.57 2.61 -17.42
C VAL A 86 -1.29 1.13 -17.12
N ALA A 87 -0.93 0.80 -15.87
CA ALA A 87 -0.73 -0.59 -15.44
C ALA A 87 -2.01 -1.40 -15.55
N ILE A 88 -3.15 -0.84 -15.11
CA ILE A 88 -4.47 -1.46 -15.21
C ILE A 88 -4.88 -1.69 -16.67
N SER A 89 -4.72 -0.69 -17.53
CA SER A 89 -5.04 -0.82 -18.97
C SER A 89 -4.22 -1.93 -19.61
N TYR A 90 -2.91 -1.97 -19.33
CA TYR A 90 -2.03 -3.04 -19.79
C TYR A 90 -2.48 -4.43 -19.31
N LEU A 91 -2.81 -4.57 -18.02
CA LEU A 91 -3.23 -5.85 -17.45
C LEU A 91 -4.60 -6.29 -17.96
N LYS A 92 -5.52 -5.37 -18.22
CA LYS A 92 -6.80 -5.69 -18.86
C LYS A 92 -6.60 -6.30 -20.26
N GLU A 93 -5.69 -5.76 -21.05
CA GLU A 93 -5.32 -6.31 -22.36
C GLU A 93 -4.66 -7.69 -22.24
N ALA A 94 -3.71 -7.84 -21.28
CA ALA A 94 -3.02 -9.10 -21.04
C ALA A 94 -4.00 -10.21 -20.60
N THR A 95 -4.83 -9.93 -19.60
CA THR A 95 -5.80 -10.91 -19.06
C THR A 95 -6.92 -11.26 -20.04
N ASN A 96 -7.31 -10.33 -20.93
CA ASN A 96 -8.23 -10.63 -22.03
C ASN A 96 -7.66 -11.69 -22.99
N ARG A 97 -6.34 -11.63 -23.26
CA ARG A 97 -5.67 -12.66 -24.09
C ARG A 97 -5.72 -14.05 -23.45
N TRP A 98 -5.69 -14.14 -22.14
CA TRP A 98 -5.72 -15.41 -21.41
C TRP A 98 -7.11 -16.00 -21.23
N LYS A 99 -8.17 -15.28 -21.65
CA LYS A 99 -9.58 -15.65 -21.40
C LYS A 99 -9.90 -15.90 -19.91
N GLY A 100 -9.05 -15.39 -19.03
CA GLY A 100 -9.09 -15.62 -17.58
C GLY A 100 -9.80 -14.54 -16.79
N THR A 101 -10.59 -13.69 -17.45
CA THR A 101 -11.22 -12.57 -16.78
C THR A 101 -12.63 -12.91 -16.32
N ILE A 102 -12.87 -12.64 -15.06
CA ILE A 102 -14.21 -12.72 -14.50
C ILE A 102 -14.96 -11.45 -14.92
N LEU A 103 -16.15 -11.61 -15.50
CA LEU A 103 -17.01 -10.50 -15.96
C LEU A 103 -16.32 -9.56 -16.98
N GLY A 104 -15.50 -10.12 -17.88
CA GLY A 104 -14.91 -9.35 -18.97
C GLY A 104 -14.02 -8.19 -18.53
N ASN A 105 -13.37 -8.25 -17.38
CA ASN A 105 -12.53 -7.21 -16.80
C ASN A 105 -13.25 -5.92 -16.34
N GLU A 106 -14.57 -5.89 -16.31
CA GLU A 106 -15.32 -4.69 -15.94
C GLU A 106 -14.93 -4.21 -14.54
N PHE A 107 -14.81 -5.14 -13.58
CA PHE A 107 -14.53 -4.84 -12.17
C PHE A 107 -13.11 -5.16 -11.72
N VAL A 108 -12.18 -5.32 -12.66
CA VAL A 108 -10.77 -5.63 -12.30
C VAL A 108 -10.13 -4.55 -11.43
N HIS A 109 -10.40 -3.28 -11.71
CA HIS A 109 -9.78 -2.18 -10.98
C HIS A 109 -10.57 -1.77 -9.75
N VAL A 110 -9.96 -1.91 -8.58
CA VAL A 110 -10.47 -1.38 -7.30
C VAL A 110 -9.51 -0.31 -6.79
N ARG A 111 -10.04 0.87 -6.51
CA ARG A 111 -9.24 1.97 -5.93
C ARG A 111 -8.95 1.72 -4.46
N CYS A 112 -7.73 2.01 -4.03
CA CYS A 112 -7.31 1.84 -2.63
C CYS A 112 -8.07 2.80 -1.71
N CYS A 113 -8.95 2.27 -0.86
CA CYS A 113 -9.72 3.05 0.11
C CYS A 113 -8.82 3.82 1.08
N ALA A 114 -7.70 3.23 1.53
CA ALA A 114 -6.77 3.90 2.44
C ALA A 114 -6.16 5.15 1.78
N HIS A 115 -5.84 5.09 0.50
CA HIS A 115 -5.34 6.25 -0.24
C HIS A 115 -6.43 7.33 -0.39
N ILE A 116 -7.68 6.95 -0.71
CA ILE A 116 -8.80 7.89 -0.79
C ILE A 116 -9.02 8.59 0.54
N LEU A 117 -9.05 7.83 1.65
CA LEU A 117 -9.20 8.40 2.99
C LEU A 117 -8.06 9.37 3.33
N ASN A 118 -6.82 9.03 2.98
CA ASN A 118 -5.69 9.92 3.18
C ASN A 118 -5.84 11.23 2.40
N LEU A 119 -6.30 11.17 1.16
CA LEU A 119 -6.56 12.37 0.36
C LEU A 119 -7.66 13.25 0.99
N ILE A 120 -8.76 12.64 1.45
CA ILE A 120 -9.85 13.37 2.12
C ILE A 120 -9.35 14.04 3.40
N VAL A 121 -8.63 13.31 4.26
CA VAL A 121 -8.06 13.85 5.50
C VAL A 121 -7.07 14.97 5.20
N THR A 122 -6.18 14.77 4.24
CA THR A 122 -5.19 15.78 3.84
C THR A 122 -5.89 17.04 3.31
N ASP A 123 -6.93 16.88 2.53
CA ASP A 123 -7.71 18.01 2.00
C ASP A 123 -8.45 18.75 3.12
N GLY A 124 -9.12 18.03 4.01
CA GLY A 124 -9.82 18.61 5.15
C GLY A 124 -8.89 19.34 6.14
N LEU A 125 -7.66 18.88 6.28
CA LEU A 125 -6.66 19.50 7.17
C LEU A 125 -5.91 20.69 6.56
N LYS A 126 -6.10 21.01 5.28
CA LYS A 126 -5.37 22.11 4.60
C LYS A 126 -5.42 23.44 5.35
N HIS A 127 -6.57 23.78 5.94
CA HIS A 127 -6.73 25.01 6.70
C HIS A 127 -5.96 25.02 8.05
N HIS A 128 -5.60 23.85 8.57
CA HIS A 128 -4.91 23.67 9.85
C HIS A 128 -3.43 23.29 9.70
N ASN A 129 -2.91 23.23 8.48
CA ASN A 129 -1.55 22.75 8.19
C ASN A 129 -0.49 23.43 9.05
N LYS A 130 -0.56 24.77 9.24
CA LYS A 130 0.43 25.49 10.07
C LYS A 130 0.50 25.00 11.51
N SER A 131 -0.65 24.69 12.12
CA SER A 131 -0.72 24.18 13.49
C SER A 131 -0.20 22.75 13.59
N ILE A 132 -0.58 21.91 12.63
CA ILE A 132 -0.12 20.53 12.52
C ILE A 132 1.39 20.48 12.31
N ASP A 133 1.94 21.31 11.42
CA ASP A 133 3.37 21.35 11.14
C ASP A 133 4.17 21.85 12.36
N ARG A 134 3.64 22.79 13.14
CA ARG A 134 4.26 23.20 14.40
C ARG A 134 4.38 22.04 15.38
N VAL A 135 3.30 21.24 15.53
CA VAL A 135 3.32 20.04 16.39
C VAL A 135 4.31 19.01 15.85
N ARG A 136 4.29 18.73 14.55
CA ARG A 136 5.26 17.82 13.90
C ARG A 136 6.70 18.24 14.11
N HIS A 137 6.99 19.52 13.93
CA HIS A 137 8.33 20.06 14.15
C HIS A 137 8.77 19.94 15.60
N ALA A 138 7.87 20.23 16.56
CA ALA A 138 8.17 20.06 17.98
C ALA A 138 8.48 18.60 18.33
N VAL A 139 7.67 17.65 17.83
CA VAL A 139 7.91 16.22 18.04
C VAL A 139 9.23 15.77 17.39
N ARG A 140 9.52 16.19 16.16
CA ARG A 140 10.80 15.90 15.49
C ARG A 140 11.98 16.45 16.28
N TYR A 141 11.89 17.69 16.75
CA TYR A 141 12.94 18.34 17.54
C TYR A 141 13.26 17.55 18.82
N VAL A 142 12.24 17.11 19.54
CA VAL A 142 12.41 16.31 20.76
C VAL A 142 13.01 14.94 20.45
N LYS A 143 12.50 14.26 19.43
CA LYS A 143 12.95 12.90 19.05
C LYS A 143 14.35 12.88 18.42
N ALA A 144 14.83 13.99 17.89
CA ALA A 144 16.15 14.07 17.27
C ALA A 144 17.33 13.92 18.26
N SER A 145 17.09 14.00 19.58
CA SER A 145 18.14 13.84 20.58
C SER A 145 17.64 13.09 21.81
N PRO A 146 18.38 12.06 22.27
CA PRO A 146 18.07 11.33 23.51
C PRO A 146 17.97 12.27 24.72
N ASN A 147 18.85 13.27 24.81
CA ASN A 147 18.85 14.24 25.91
C ASN A 147 17.57 15.09 25.95
N ARG A 148 17.07 15.53 24.77
CA ARG A 148 15.82 16.28 24.67
C ARG A 148 14.62 15.44 25.08
N LEU A 149 14.59 14.18 24.64
CA LEU A 149 13.55 13.24 25.01
C LEU A 149 13.54 12.97 26.52
N GLN A 150 14.72 12.83 27.14
CA GLN A 150 14.84 12.64 28.59
C GLN A 150 14.41 13.89 29.36
N THR A 151 14.75 15.08 28.86
CA THR A 151 14.31 16.37 29.45
C THR A 151 12.78 16.46 29.40
N LEU A 152 12.16 16.12 28.26
CA LEU A 152 10.69 16.09 28.17
C LEU A 152 10.08 15.13 29.20
N LYS A 153 10.62 13.91 29.34
CA LYS A 153 10.13 12.93 30.33
C LYS A 153 10.18 13.52 31.75
N ARG A 154 11.30 14.15 32.13
CA ARG A 154 11.42 14.82 33.45
C ARG A 154 10.40 15.94 33.64
N CYS A 155 10.10 16.71 32.58
CA CYS A 155 9.05 17.73 32.64
C CYS A 155 7.66 17.13 32.86
N VAL A 156 7.34 16.04 32.15
CA VAL A 156 6.06 15.31 32.29
C VAL A 156 5.90 14.79 33.72
N GLU A 157 6.94 14.18 34.30
CA GLU A 157 6.95 13.70 35.68
C GLU A 157 6.77 14.84 36.67
N LYS A 158 7.53 15.94 36.52
CA LYS A 158 7.45 17.14 37.39
C LYS A 158 6.03 17.75 37.37
N MET A 159 5.40 17.74 36.22
CA MET A 159 4.02 18.28 36.05
C MET A 159 2.94 17.27 36.44
N LYS A 160 3.30 16.08 36.91
CA LYS A 160 2.39 14.99 37.29
C LYS A 160 1.36 14.68 36.20
N ILE A 161 1.78 14.71 34.92
CA ILE A 161 0.92 14.35 33.80
C ILE A 161 0.82 12.82 33.73
N GLU A 162 -0.31 12.27 34.14
CA GLU A 162 -0.59 10.85 34.04
C GLU A 162 -0.94 10.50 32.60
N SER A 163 0.04 10.28 31.77
CA SER A 163 -0.15 9.85 30.39
C SER A 163 0.83 8.74 30.03
N LYS A 164 0.29 7.63 29.53
CA LYS A 164 1.07 6.57 28.89
C LYS A 164 1.35 6.87 27.41
N ALA A 165 0.98 8.06 26.94
CA ALA A 165 1.15 8.45 25.54
C ALA A 165 2.64 8.54 25.18
N ILE A 166 2.99 7.90 24.08
CA ILE A 166 4.30 7.94 23.48
C ILE A 166 4.23 8.92 22.29
N LEU A 167 5.26 9.76 22.16
CA LEU A 167 5.37 10.67 21.02
C LEU A 167 5.67 9.86 19.75
N TYR A 168 4.73 9.81 18.82
CA TYR A 168 4.91 9.26 17.48
C TYR A 168 4.96 10.39 16.45
N LEU A 169 5.74 10.17 15.40
CA LEU A 169 5.61 10.94 14.17
C LEU A 169 4.58 10.22 13.30
N ASP A 170 3.63 10.95 12.77
CA ASP A 170 2.77 10.44 11.72
C ASP A 170 3.61 10.07 10.49
N VAL A 171 3.34 8.92 9.93
CA VAL A 171 3.92 8.49 8.66
C VAL A 171 2.92 8.90 7.59
N THR A 172 3.36 9.72 6.65
CA THR A 172 2.53 10.04 5.47
C THR A 172 2.28 8.73 4.73
N ILE A 173 1.03 8.29 4.71
CA ILE A 173 0.60 7.21 3.81
C ILE A 173 0.68 7.79 2.39
N ARG A 174 1.61 7.29 1.61
CA ARG A 174 1.77 7.66 0.22
C ARG A 174 0.72 6.98 -0.64
#